data_573d20bded2841c82f4a954a12c29ef9
#
_entry.id   573d20bded2841c82f4a954a12c29ef9
#
_cell.length_a   1.000
_cell.length_b   1.000
_cell.length_c   1.000
_cell.angle_alpha   90.00
_cell.angle_beta   90.00
_cell.angle_gamma   90.00
#
_symmetry.space_group_name_H-M   'P 1'
#
loop_
_entity.id
_entity.type
_entity.pdbx_description
1 polymer ?
#
loop_
_entity_poly.entity_id
_entity_poly.type
_entity_poly.pdbx_seq_one_letter_code
_entity_poly.pdbx_strand_id
1 'polypeptide(L)'
;MISIFMRKIFAFLFLTIGVLACTPQDPPLEEETNPEEEIPAPDPEPEPEPEPEPLPVFETSFEAITNMGVGWNLGNTLEPVWTGDTDGRDWRRWETGWGQSVTTQSLMNMMKNAGFGAIRVPVSWGVHMDTDGKVYEEWMNRVNEVVDYVLNVGMYCIINIHHDTGADEELAWLVASPEGYARERQKYENLWKQIALRFRDYGPRLLFESYNEMLDEGRSWCFASYSLGYDAGVASGAYQAINDYAQSFVDVVRATGGNNAVRNLVVNTYGACNGAGDWNSHLQDPLKNMKMPKDEVEDHILFQVHSYPKIDDLAAMEREVTQMLDDLETYLVSQGGPVIVGEWGTFSENPSLENYCHYARWFVSECKRRGIGTFHWMNLSDGMYRSVPCFSSPEIAEAIVKGYHGDGFTPVIPVIEDFDIDYKVTYRDLWSELNLTSSSVDLREYQGITFELDQAPAEGQLHVKVYGDEDGKEQYGKFSGVSATISFDPSVLGDEAKRITLQLLQEGGLTITVKNVHLIRKDGTLEPCTPSPFWGCSVEIVTRR
;
A
#
# COMPACT_ATOMS: atom_id res chain seq x y z
N MET A 1 -37.54 25.52 22.33
CA MET A 1 -38.04 25.64 23.72
C MET A 1 -36.86 25.34 24.62
N ILE A 2 -36.25 26.39 25.13
CA ILE A 2 -36.14 26.76 26.55
C ILE A 2 -35.27 25.75 27.31
N SER A 3 -33.98 26.09 27.58
CA SER A 3 -33.47 26.89 28.74
C SER A 3 -33.08 25.97 29.89
N ILE A 4 -31.99 26.00 30.57
CA ILE A 4 -31.36 27.04 31.43
C ILE A 4 -30.09 26.45 32.07
N PHE A 5 -29.00 27.18 32.00
CA PHE A 5 -28.03 27.55 33.03
C PHE A 5 -27.92 26.75 34.34
N MET A 6 -26.70 26.33 34.69
CA MET A 6 -26.16 26.66 36.03
C MET A 6 -24.64 26.68 36.07
N ARG A 7 -24.09 27.86 36.41
CA ARG A 7 -22.72 28.13 36.86
C ARG A 7 -22.55 27.61 38.30
N LYS A 8 -21.38 27.03 38.61
CA LYS A 8 -20.90 27.00 40.01
C LYS A 8 -19.46 27.51 40.06
N ILE A 9 -19.33 28.66 40.73
CA ILE A 9 -18.11 29.32 41.22
C ILE A 9 -17.66 28.53 42.46
N PHE A 10 -16.36 28.21 42.57
CA PHE A 10 -15.72 27.88 43.83
C PHE A 10 -14.64 28.90 44.16
N ALA A 11 -14.82 29.50 45.35
CA ALA A 11 -14.00 30.54 45.91
C ALA A 11 -12.75 29.95 46.61
N PHE A 12 -11.63 30.65 46.48
CA PHE A 12 -10.42 30.43 47.22
C PHE A 12 -10.60 30.86 48.69
N LEU A 13 -10.18 30.04 49.63
CA LEU A 13 -10.06 30.36 51.05
C LEU A 13 -8.57 30.43 51.41
N PHE A 14 -8.09 31.65 51.74
CA PHE A 14 -6.78 31.88 52.35
C PHE A 14 -6.90 31.61 53.86
N LEU A 15 -6.00 30.74 54.38
CA LEU A 15 -5.81 30.55 55.80
C LEU A 15 -4.47 31.16 56.22
N THR A 16 -4.51 32.29 56.94
CA THR A 16 -3.34 32.92 57.60
C THR A 16 -3.17 32.31 59.00
N ILE A 17 -2.02 31.71 59.25
CA ILE A 17 -1.59 31.29 60.60
C ILE A 17 -0.59 32.29 61.12
N GLY A 18 -0.93 32.98 62.22
CA GLY A 18 -0.06 33.90 62.94
C GLY A 18 0.96 33.16 63.78
N VAL A 19 2.21 33.69 63.78
CA VAL A 19 3.30 33.21 64.66
C VAL A 19 3.47 34.22 65.78
N LEU A 20 3.32 33.71 67.02
CA LEU A 20 3.65 34.42 68.25
C LEU A 20 5.18 34.44 68.43
N ALA A 21 5.73 35.62 68.67
CA ALA A 21 7.09 35.84 69.08
C ALA A 21 7.34 35.52 70.57
N CYS A 22 8.34 34.71 70.86
CA CYS A 22 8.98 34.66 72.18
C CYS A 22 10.45 34.97 72.00
N THR A 23 10.86 36.02 72.61
CA THR A 23 12.30 36.39 72.81
C THR A 23 12.90 35.59 73.93
N PRO A 24 14.11 35.08 73.82
CA PRO A 24 15.03 34.85 74.94
C PRO A 24 16.31 35.69 74.82
N GLN A 25 16.86 35.97 75.98
CA GLN A 25 18.03 36.79 76.32
C GLN A 25 19.31 36.27 75.70
N ASP A 26 20.22 37.25 75.43
CA ASP A 26 21.59 37.05 74.94
C ASP A 26 22.51 36.46 76.03
N PRO A 27 23.46 35.55 75.71
CA PRO A 27 24.64 35.24 76.44
C PRO A 27 25.85 36.06 75.87
N PRO A 28 26.98 36.17 76.63
CA PRO A 28 28.02 37.17 76.40
C PRO A 28 28.91 36.80 75.18
N LEU A 29 29.48 37.91 74.64
CA LEU A 29 30.40 37.93 73.49
C LEU A 29 31.69 37.14 73.78
N GLU A 30 31.99 36.13 72.96
CA GLU A 30 33.35 35.59 72.79
C GLU A 30 33.95 36.22 71.52
N GLU A 31 35.28 36.60 71.64
CA GLU A 31 36.04 37.16 70.50
C GLU A 31 36.17 36.18 69.36
N GLU A 32 35.53 36.52 68.22
CA GLU A 32 35.74 35.81 66.97
C GLU A 32 37.10 36.17 66.35
N THR A 33 37.96 35.16 66.24
CA THR A 33 39.12 35.19 65.33
C THR A 33 38.61 35.01 63.90
N ASN A 34 38.93 36.02 63.09
CA ASN A 34 38.60 36.08 61.67
C ASN A 34 39.19 34.87 60.91
N PRO A 35 38.39 33.96 60.33
CA PRO A 35 38.90 32.95 59.40
C PRO A 35 39.24 33.63 58.07
N GLU A 36 40.43 33.34 57.53
CA GLU A 36 40.79 33.71 56.15
C GLU A 36 39.72 33.28 55.19
N GLU A 37 39.21 34.21 54.36
CA GLU A 37 38.32 33.93 53.25
C GLU A 37 39.04 32.99 52.26
N GLU A 38 38.68 31.68 52.25
CA GLU A 38 39.03 30.78 51.15
C GLU A 38 38.34 31.26 49.89
N ILE A 39 39.13 31.75 48.94
CA ILE A 39 38.64 32.05 47.56
C ILE A 39 38.17 30.71 46.97
N PRO A 40 36.88 30.55 46.62
CA PRO A 40 36.41 29.32 45.98
C PRO A 40 37.21 29.09 44.69
N ALA A 41 37.67 27.85 44.52
CA ALA A 41 38.30 27.45 43.25
C ALA A 41 37.39 27.81 42.07
N PRO A 42 37.93 28.29 40.95
CA PRO A 42 37.12 28.55 39.76
C PRO A 42 36.37 27.29 39.35
N ASP A 43 35.10 27.45 38.99
CA ASP A 43 34.31 26.35 38.45
C ASP A 43 35.08 25.67 37.30
N PRO A 44 35.08 24.33 37.24
CA PRO A 44 35.74 23.63 36.15
C PRO A 44 35.17 24.12 34.82
N GLU A 45 36.07 24.45 33.88
CA GLU A 45 35.64 24.76 32.50
C GLU A 45 34.70 23.66 32.01
N PRO A 46 33.56 24.00 31.36
CA PRO A 46 32.67 23.00 30.82
C PRO A 46 33.47 22.08 29.89
N GLU A 47 33.30 20.76 30.06
CA GLU A 47 33.90 19.79 29.14
C GLU A 47 33.48 20.16 27.72
N PRO A 48 34.41 20.13 26.74
CA PRO A 48 34.05 20.40 25.36
C PRO A 48 32.91 19.47 24.93
N GLU A 49 31.86 20.04 24.31
CA GLU A 49 30.78 19.24 23.74
C GLU A 49 31.42 18.19 22.83
N PRO A 50 30.97 16.91 22.89
CA PRO A 50 31.49 15.87 22.04
C PRO A 50 31.32 16.30 20.58
N GLU A 51 32.36 16.14 19.77
CA GLU A 51 32.29 16.40 18.34
C GLU A 51 31.11 15.59 17.77
N PRO A 52 30.27 16.20 16.91
CA PRO A 52 29.14 15.48 16.30
C PRO A 52 29.67 14.25 15.57
N GLU A 53 29.03 13.09 15.80
CA GLU A 53 29.39 11.88 15.09
C GLU A 53 29.25 12.13 13.57
N PRO A 54 30.19 11.64 12.74
CA PRO A 54 30.10 11.80 11.31
C PRO A 54 28.81 11.19 10.79
N LEU A 55 28.10 11.90 9.89
CA LEU A 55 26.89 11.40 9.27
C LEU A 55 27.19 10.08 8.53
N PRO A 56 26.29 9.09 8.57
CA PRO A 56 26.42 7.88 7.79
C PRO A 56 26.47 8.23 6.30
N VAL A 57 27.23 7.48 5.52
CA VAL A 57 27.30 7.67 4.06
C VAL A 57 26.29 6.74 3.41
N PHE A 58 25.25 7.33 2.80
CA PHE A 58 24.29 6.61 1.99
C PHE A 58 24.52 6.91 0.50
N GLU A 59 24.04 6.02 -0.35
CA GLU A 59 23.96 6.27 -1.78
C GLU A 59 23.01 7.42 -2.09
N THR A 60 23.31 8.17 -3.15
CA THR A 60 22.44 9.23 -3.65
C THR A 60 21.12 8.67 -4.17
N SER A 61 20.12 9.52 -4.32
CA SER A 61 18.82 9.14 -4.90
C SER A 61 18.94 8.60 -6.35
N PHE A 62 19.90 9.11 -7.15
CA PHE A 62 20.18 8.61 -8.49
C PHE A 62 20.82 7.21 -8.49
N GLU A 63 21.74 6.96 -7.56
CA GLU A 63 22.32 5.63 -7.37
C GLU A 63 21.27 4.65 -6.86
N ALA A 64 20.41 5.08 -5.91
CA ALA A 64 19.34 4.27 -5.36
C ALA A 64 18.37 3.79 -6.44
N ILE A 65 17.94 4.64 -7.39
CA ILE A 65 17.09 4.20 -8.51
C ILE A 65 17.77 3.14 -9.36
N THR A 66 19.05 3.31 -9.65
CA THR A 66 19.82 2.33 -10.43
C THR A 66 19.93 0.99 -9.70
N ASN A 67 20.21 1.03 -8.39
CA ASN A 67 20.41 -0.15 -7.55
C ASN A 67 19.11 -0.87 -7.20
N MET A 68 17.99 -0.13 -7.11
CA MET A 68 16.65 -0.64 -6.83
C MET A 68 16.09 -1.49 -8.00
N GLY A 69 16.52 -1.23 -9.21
CA GLY A 69 16.08 -1.98 -10.38
C GLY A 69 14.62 -1.74 -10.71
N VAL A 70 13.88 -2.83 -10.98
CA VAL A 70 12.43 -2.79 -11.25
C VAL A 70 11.64 -3.17 -10.01
N GLY A 71 10.56 -2.44 -9.74
CA GLY A 71 9.75 -2.57 -8.54
C GLY A 71 8.33 -3.11 -8.79
N TRP A 72 7.70 -3.50 -7.68
CA TRP A 72 6.32 -3.95 -7.61
C TRP A 72 5.64 -3.37 -6.38
N ASN A 73 4.33 -3.09 -6.45
CA ASN A 73 3.56 -2.66 -5.29
C ASN A 73 2.97 -3.85 -4.54
N LEU A 74 3.18 -3.91 -3.22
CA LEU A 74 2.49 -4.83 -2.33
C LEU A 74 1.09 -4.28 -2.02
N GLY A 75 0.26 -4.14 -3.05
CA GLY A 75 -1.05 -3.50 -2.97
C GLY A 75 -2.13 -4.32 -2.27
N ASN A 76 -3.18 -3.64 -1.82
CA ASN A 76 -4.33 -4.20 -1.09
C ASN A 76 -3.94 -4.95 0.19
N THR A 77 -2.91 -4.47 0.90
CA THR A 77 -2.27 -5.18 2.00
C THR A 77 -2.28 -4.40 3.32
N LEU A 78 -1.44 -3.36 3.41
CA LEU A 78 -1.35 -2.51 4.60
C LEU A 78 -2.00 -1.14 4.39
N GLU A 79 -2.63 -0.94 3.25
CA GLU A 79 -3.40 0.27 2.95
C GLU A 79 -4.94 0.11 2.99
N PRO A 80 -5.56 -1.09 3.18
CA PRO A 80 -7.01 -1.17 3.28
C PRO A 80 -7.57 -0.24 4.35
N VAL A 81 -8.62 0.50 3.97
CA VAL A 81 -9.38 1.37 4.87
C VAL A 81 -10.87 1.17 4.64
N TRP A 82 -11.67 1.31 5.70
CA TRP A 82 -13.12 1.34 5.65
C TRP A 82 -13.67 2.04 6.87
N THR A 83 -14.93 2.49 6.78
CA THR A 83 -15.66 3.05 7.91
C THR A 83 -16.29 1.93 8.75
N GLY A 84 -16.40 2.13 10.05
CA GLY A 84 -17.06 1.20 10.98
C GLY A 84 -16.23 0.86 12.20
N ASP A 85 -16.81 0.03 13.06
CA ASP A 85 -16.24 -0.31 14.37
C ASP A 85 -15.25 -1.49 14.24
N THR A 86 -14.09 -1.23 13.64
CA THR A 86 -12.98 -2.19 13.55
C THR A 86 -11.81 -1.70 14.38
N ASP A 87 -11.34 -2.52 15.32
CA ASP A 87 -10.18 -2.17 16.13
C ASP A 87 -8.93 -2.02 15.23
N GLY A 88 -8.34 -0.84 15.22
CA GLY A 88 -7.12 -0.54 14.49
C GLY A 88 -5.89 -1.37 14.91
N ARG A 89 -5.97 -2.09 16.05
CA ARG A 89 -4.92 -3.02 16.52
C ARG A 89 -5.01 -4.40 15.85
N ASP A 90 -6.17 -4.75 15.31
CA ASP A 90 -6.36 -6.05 14.63
C ASP A 90 -5.75 -6.03 13.22
N TRP A 91 -4.42 -5.95 13.17
CA TRP A 91 -3.67 -5.85 11.92
C TRP A 91 -4.03 -6.95 10.92
N ARG A 92 -4.33 -8.18 11.38
CA ARG A 92 -4.66 -9.30 10.50
C ARG A 92 -5.95 -9.05 9.74
N ARG A 93 -6.98 -8.51 10.41
CA ARG A 93 -8.24 -8.17 9.78
C ARG A 93 -8.07 -7.06 8.74
N TRP A 94 -7.24 -6.07 9.05
CA TRP A 94 -6.93 -4.97 8.12
C TRP A 94 -6.12 -5.48 6.93
N GLU A 95 -5.03 -6.20 7.14
CA GLU A 95 -4.18 -6.73 6.07
C GLU A 95 -4.95 -7.65 5.11
N THR A 96 -5.94 -8.40 5.60
CA THR A 96 -6.72 -9.33 4.76
C THR A 96 -8.06 -8.75 4.32
N GLY A 97 -8.37 -7.52 4.68
CA GLY A 97 -9.70 -6.91 4.53
C GLY A 97 -10.15 -6.73 3.09
N TRP A 98 -9.22 -6.50 2.17
CA TRP A 98 -9.48 -6.41 0.73
C TRP A 98 -9.16 -7.70 -0.04
N GLY A 99 -9.16 -8.85 0.66
CA GLY A 99 -9.10 -10.18 0.07
C GLY A 99 -7.70 -10.76 -0.13
N GLN A 100 -6.67 -10.07 0.31
CA GLN A 100 -5.30 -10.60 0.26
C GLN A 100 -5.01 -11.55 1.43
N SER A 101 -4.11 -12.50 1.22
CA SER A 101 -3.57 -13.31 2.30
C SER A 101 -2.49 -12.54 3.06
N VAL A 102 -2.25 -12.94 4.31
CA VAL A 102 -1.16 -12.39 5.12
C VAL A 102 0.18 -12.51 4.39
N THR A 103 0.91 -11.42 4.32
CA THR A 103 2.23 -11.35 3.68
C THR A 103 3.26 -12.18 4.45
N THR A 104 4.12 -12.89 3.72
CA THR A 104 5.15 -13.77 4.27
C THR A 104 6.52 -13.49 3.68
N GLN A 105 7.58 -13.93 4.38
CA GLN A 105 8.95 -13.89 3.85
C GLN A 105 9.07 -14.65 2.51
N SER A 106 8.33 -15.75 2.33
CA SER A 106 8.36 -16.55 1.11
C SER A 106 7.90 -15.78 -0.12
N LEU A 107 6.93 -14.85 0.04
CA LEU A 107 6.48 -13.98 -1.03
C LEU A 107 7.63 -13.07 -1.50
N MET A 108 8.38 -12.47 -0.58
CA MET A 108 9.52 -11.61 -0.91
C MET A 108 10.68 -12.40 -1.53
N ASN A 109 10.90 -13.64 -1.08
CA ASN A 109 11.87 -14.54 -1.71
C ASN A 109 11.50 -14.83 -3.18
N MET A 110 10.23 -15.08 -3.46
CA MET A 110 9.72 -15.27 -4.82
C MET A 110 9.97 -14.03 -5.69
N MET A 111 9.59 -12.84 -5.21
CA MET A 111 9.78 -11.59 -5.95
C MET A 111 11.26 -11.34 -6.28
N LYS A 112 12.15 -11.57 -5.32
CA LYS A 112 13.59 -11.44 -5.54
C LYS A 112 14.11 -12.42 -6.59
N ASN A 113 13.68 -13.68 -6.52
CA ASN A 113 14.08 -14.73 -7.46
C ASN A 113 13.55 -14.49 -8.88
N ALA A 114 12.38 -13.86 -8.98
CA ALA A 114 11.82 -13.43 -10.26
C ALA A 114 12.62 -12.29 -10.92
N GLY A 115 13.44 -11.56 -10.16
CA GLY A 115 14.28 -10.48 -10.67
C GLY A 115 13.84 -9.08 -10.27
N PHE A 116 12.85 -8.94 -9.38
CA PHE A 116 12.49 -7.65 -8.81
C PHE A 116 13.55 -7.19 -7.81
N GLY A 117 13.83 -5.91 -7.79
CA GLY A 117 14.82 -5.29 -6.91
C GLY A 117 14.22 -4.40 -5.84
N ALA A 118 12.93 -4.06 -5.93
CA ALA A 118 12.25 -3.18 -4.98
C ALA A 118 10.77 -3.54 -4.79
N ILE A 119 10.27 -3.29 -3.58
CA ILE A 119 8.84 -3.36 -3.25
C ILE A 119 8.40 -2.03 -2.64
N ARG A 120 7.38 -1.40 -3.21
CA ARG A 120 6.65 -0.33 -2.55
C ARG A 120 5.56 -0.96 -1.70
N VAL A 121 5.52 -0.60 -0.43
CA VAL A 121 4.59 -1.11 0.58
C VAL A 121 3.67 0.04 0.97
N PRO A 122 2.50 0.17 0.33
CA PRO A 122 1.49 1.14 0.73
C PRO A 122 1.02 0.89 2.16
N VAL A 123 0.90 1.95 2.97
CA VAL A 123 0.46 1.85 4.37
C VAL A 123 -0.50 2.98 4.71
N SER A 124 -1.67 2.65 5.22
CA SER A 124 -2.60 3.62 5.81
C SER A 124 -2.44 3.65 7.33
N TRP A 125 -2.57 4.81 7.94
CA TRP A 125 -2.24 5.02 9.35
C TRP A 125 -3.39 5.58 10.18
N GLY A 126 -4.29 6.40 9.59
CA GLY A 126 -5.31 7.14 10.32
C GLY A 126 -6.22 6.27 11.18
N VAL A 127 -6.64 5.11 10.64
CA VAL A 127 -7.46 4.12 11.34
C VAL A 127 -6.68 3.30 12.38
N HIS A 128 -5.36 3.42 12.38
CA HIS A 128 -4.43 2.72 13.27
C HIS A 128 -3.79 3.64 14.32
N MET A 129 -4.40 4.80 14.57
CA MET A 129 -3.96 5.75 15.60
C MET A 129 -5.04 5.90 16.68
N ASP A 130 -4.59 6.21 17.89
CA ASP A 130 -5.48 6.63 18.96
C ASP A 130 -5.88 8.11 18.83
N THR A 131 -6.70 8.59 19.75
CA THR A 131 -7.20 9.98 19.77
C THR A 131 -6.10 11.03 19.97
N ASP A 132 -4.94 10.63 20.47
CA ASP A 132 -3.78 11.51 20.67
C ASP A 132 -2.83 11.47 19.46
N GLY A 133 -3.18 10.70 18.41
CA GLY A 133 -2.40 10.54 17.19
C GLY A 133 -1.21 9.60 17.34
N LYS A 134 -1.21 8.74 18.38
CA LYS A 134 -0.20 7.71 18.56
C LYS A 134 -0.59 6.46 17.77
N VAL A 135 0.31 5.99 16.92
CA VAL A 135 0.14 4.74 16.17
C VAL A 135 0.11 3.56 17.14
N TYR A 136 -0.84 2.64 16.96
CA TYR A 136 -0.91 1.41 17.72
C TYR A 136 0.33 0.55 17.47
N GLU A 137 0.90 0.02 18.55
CA GLU A 137 2.16 -0.74 18.49
C GLU A 137 2.01 -2.02 17.67
N GLU A 138 0.84 -2.66 17.71
CA GLU A 138 0.53 -3.86 16.93
C GLU A 138 0.61 -3.59 15.44
N TRP A 139 0.10 -2.42 14.98
CA TRP A 139 0.20 -2.01 13.58
C TRP A 139 1.63 -1.66 13.18
N MET A 140 2.30 -0.83 13.98
CA MET A 140 3.69 -0.46 13.74
C MET A 140 4.60 -1.69 13.66
N ASN A 141 4.40 -2.69 14.54
CA ASN A 141 5.14 -3.95 14.51
C ASN A 141 4.86 -4.76 13.25
N ARG A 142 3.60 -4.79 12.75
CA ARG A 142 3.28 -5.47 11.50
C ARG A 142 3.91 -4.80 10.30
N VAL A 143 3.85 -3.47 10.20
CA VAL A 143 4.54 -2.71 9.15
C VAL A 143 6.04 -3.00 9.19
N ASN A 144 6.65 -2.97 10.37
CA ASN A 144 8.06 -3.29 10.55
C ASN A 144 8.40 -4.71 10.06
N GLU A 145 7.59 -5.71 10.41
CA GLU A 145 7.80 -7.10 10.00
C GLU A 145 7.76 -7.25 8.48
N VAL A 146 6.83 -6.57 7.78
CA VAL A 146 6.75 -6.60 6.32
C VAL A 146 7.94 -5.88 5.67
N VAL A 147 8.37 -4.75 6.23
CA VAL A 147 9.60 -4.06 5.80
C VAL A 147 10.81 -5.00 5.93
N ASP A 148 10.94 -5.70 7.05
CA ASP A 148 12.03 -6.65 7.28
C ASP A 148 12.00 -7.80 6.26
N TYR A 149 10.83 -8.31 5.87
CA TYR A 149 10.73 -9.33 4.81
C TYR A 149 11.33 -8.88 3.49
N VAL A 150 11.10 -7.62 3.10
CA VAL A 150 11.65 -7.04 1.86
C VAL A 150 13.17 -6.86 1.97
N LEU A 151 13.63 -6.28 3.08
CA LEU A 151 15.05 -5.98 3.29
C LEU A 151 15.90 -7.24 3.48
N ASN A 152 15.37 -8.30 4.12
CA ASN A 152 16.06 -9.57 4.35
C ASN A 152 16.51 -10.26 3.06
N VAL A 153 15.80 -10.06 1.95
CA VAL A 153 16.19 -10.60 0.63
C VAL A 153 17.06 -9.63 -0.17
N GLY A 154 17.45 -8.50 0.43
CA GLY A 154 18.31 -7.49 -0.20
C GLY A 154 17.59 -6.65 -1.26
N MET A 155 16.26 -6.56 -1.22
CA MET A 155 15.49 -5.62 -2.03
C MET A 155 15.38 -4.26 -1.33
N TYR A 156 15.03 -3.24 -2.11
CA TYR A 156 14.65 -1.93 -1.60
C TYR A 156 13.18 -1.95 -1.15
N CYS A 157 12.88 -1.18 -0.13
CA CYS A 157 11.53 -1.01 0.40
C CYS A 157 11.18 0.48 0.41
N ILE A 158 9.98 0.83 -0.07
CA ILE A 158 9.40 2.17 0.08
C ILE A 158 8.15 2.04 0.91
N ILE A 159 8.03 2.78 2.01
CA ILE A 159 6.80 2.89 2.81
C ILE A 159 6.26 4.31 2.76
N ASN A 160 4.94 4.47 2.83
CA ASN A 160 4.29 5.77 2.69
C ASN A 160 3.14 6.00 3.68
N ILE A 161 2.46 7.12 3.51
CA ILE A 161 1.11 7.41 4.02
C ILE A 161 0.17 7.30 2.83
N HIS A 162 -0.74 6.26 2.81
CA HIS A 162 -1.46 5.91 1.59
C HIS A 162 -2.91 6.45 1.57
N HIS A 163 -3.90 5.70 2.01
CA HIS A 163 -5.31 6.13 1.97
C HIS A 163 -5.72 7.11 3.08
N ASP A 164 -4.77 7.62 3.85
CA ASP A 164 -4.91 8.87 4.60
C ASP A 164 -5.06 10.07 3.67
N THR A 165 -4.84 9.85 2.38
CA THR A 165 -5.02 10.75 1.22
C THR A 165 -6.00 10.13 0.22
N GLY A 166 -6.42 10.92 -0.79
CA GLY A 166 -7.24 10.41 -1.90
C GLY A 166 -8.68 10.92 -1.89
N ALA A 167 -9.57 10.20 -2.59
CA ALA A 167 -10.92 10.67 -2.88
C ALA A 167 -11.96 10.37 -1.78
N ASP A 168 -11.66 9.54 -0.80
CA ASP A 168 -12.59 9.21 0.27
C ASP A 168 -12.64 10.32 1.33
N GLU A 169 -13.79 11.02 1.43
CA GLU A 169 -13.95 12.16 2.34
C GLU A 169 -13.95 11.77 3.82
N GLU A 170 -14.35 10.55 4.16
CA GLU A 170 -14.44 10.10 5.56
C GLU A 170 -13.09 9.58 6.09
N LEU A 171 -12.25 9.05 5.23
CA LEU A 171 -11.02 8.36 5.60
C LEU A 171 -9.75 9.16 5.31
N ALA A 172 -9.72 9.88 4.17
CA ALA A 172 -8.58 10.71 3.77
C ALA A 172 -8.57 12.04 4.55
N TRP A 173 -7.80 12.09 5.62
CA TRP A 173 -7.70 13.27 6.48
C TRP A 173 -6.65 14.29 6.00
N LEU A 174 -5.69 13.89 5.16
CA LEU A 174 -4.74 14.79 4.52
C LEU A 174 -5.34 15.41 3.25
N VAL A 175 -5.34 16.72 3.19
CA VAL A 175 -5.98 17.49 2.11
C VAL A 175 -5.03 18.55 1.59
N ALA A 176 -4.87 18.62 0.27
CA ALA A 176 -4.04 19.59 -0.42
C ALA A 176 -4.76 20.95 -0.52
N SER A 177 -4.85 21.66 0.58
CA SER A 177 -5.32 23.05 0.65
C SER A 177 -4.54 23.79 1.74
N PRO A 178 -4.43 25.15 1.68
CA PRO A 178 -3.81 25.92 2.74
C PRO A 178 -4.48 25.72 4.11
N GLU A 179 -5.81 25.62 4.13
CA GLU A 179 -6.62 25.36 5.32
C GLU A 179 -6.41 23.93 5.84
N GLY A 180 -6.37 22.94 4.93
CA GLY A 180 -6.07 21.54 5.22
C GLY A 180 -4.69 21.41 5.85
N TYR A 181 -3.68 22.00 5.24
CA TYR A 181 -2.32 21.99 5.78
C TYR A 181 -2.25 22.66 7.16
N ALA A 182 -2.85 23.84 7.33
CA ALA A 182 -2.84 24.53 8.62
C ALA A 182 -3.52 23.71 9.74
N ARG A 183 -4.55 22.92 9.41
CA ARG A 183 -5.29 22.06 10.34
C ARG A 183 -4.55 20.78 10.69
N GLU A 184 -3.96 20.10 9.69
CA GLU A 184 -3.45 18.75 9.83
C GLU A 184 -1.92 18.65 9.99
N ARG A 185 -1.18 19.75 9.75
CA ARG A 185 0.29 19.77 9.77
C ARG A 185 0.86 19.07 11.01
N GLN A 186 0.39 19.44 12.21
CA GLN A 186 0.96 18.90 13.45
C GLN A 186 0.74 17.38 13.58
N LYS A 187 -0.43 16.89 13.18
CA LYS A 187 -0.74 15.46 13.16
C LYS A 187 0.14 14.72 12.16
N TYR A 188 0.32 15.29 10.97
CA TYR A 188 1.19 14.77 9.91
C TYR A 188 2.66 14.68 10.35
N GLU A 189 3.20 15.74 10.92
CA GLU A 189 4.56 15.79 11.43
C GLU A 189 4.76 14.79 12.58
N ASN A 190 3.79 14.67 13.49
CA ASN A 190 3.84 13.69 14.58
C ASN A 190 3.81 12.25 14.07
N LEU A 191 3.02 11.96 13.03
CA LEU A 191 2.99 10.64 12.41
C LEU A 191 4.33 10.31 11.77
N TRP A 192 4.88 11.20 10.93
CA TRP A 192 6.19 10.98 10.31
C TRP A 192 7.31 10.86 11.35
N LYS A 193 7.25 11.61 12.42
CA LYS A 193 8.21 11.47 13.52
C LYS A 193 8.18 10.07 14.15
N GLN A 194 6.99 9.50 14.36
CA GLN A 194 6.86 8.13 14.91
C GLN A 194 7.43 7.10 13.94
N ILE A 195 7.07 7.18 12.65
CA ILE A 195 7.59 6.30 11.60
C ILE A 195 9.13 6.42 11.52
N ALA A 196 9.63 7.65 11.40
CA ALA A 196 11.06 7.91 11.25
C ALA A 196 11.87 7.42 12.47
N LEU A 197 11.36 7.58 13.68
CA LEU A 197 12.03 7.06 14.90
C LEU A 197 12.01 5.53 14.94
N ARG A 198 10.93 4.87 14.49
CA ARG A 198 10.86 3.40 14.44
C ARG A 198 11.92 2.81 13.51
N PHE A 199 12.17 3.45 12.39
CA PHE A 199 13.09 2.97 11.35
C PHE A 199 14.42 3.75 11.32
N ARG A 200 14.78 4.47 12.39
CA ARG A 200 15.92 5.38 12.43
C ARG A 200 17.25 4.74 12.06
N ASP A 201 17.46 3.50 12.48
CA ASP A 201 18.72 2.78 12.32
C ASP A 201 18.73 1.86 11.08
N TYR A 202 17.65 1.87 10.28
CA TYR A 202 17.56 1.09 9.03
C TYR A 202 18.46 1.67 7.94
N GLY A 203 19.08 0.78 7.15
CA GLY A 203 20.04 1.13 6.11
C GLY A 203 19.42 1.85 4.89
N PRO A 204 20.24 2.13 3.85
CA PRO A 204 19.86 2.93 2.68
C PRO A 204 18.74 2.31 1.82
N ARG A 205 18.52 0.99 1.91
CA ARG A 205 17.47 0.31 1.13
C ARG A 205 16.05 0.54 1.60
N LEU A 206 15.84 1.22 2.74
CA LEU A 206 14.52 1.68 3.16
C LEU A 206 14.39 3.17 2.83
N LEU A 207 13.43 3.50 1.97
CA LEU A 207 13.04 4.86 1.62
C LEU A 207 11.69 5.20 2.27
N PHE A 208 11.46 6.48 2.51
CA PHE A 208 10.17 6.99 2.97
C PHE A 208 9.54 7.85 1.88
N GLU A 209 8.23 7.68 1.68
CA GLU A 209 7.44 8.43 0.73
C GLU A 209 6.39 9.26 1.47
N SER A 210 6.41 10.56 1.26
CA SER A 210 5.70 11.57 2.05
C SER A 210 4.20 11.33 2.21
N TYR A 211 3.51 11.05 1.14
CA TYR A 211 2.07 10.75 1.02
C TYR A 211 1.80 10.13 -0.35
N ASN A 212 0.64 9.50 -0.53
CA ASN A 212 0.24 8.90 -1.80
C ASN A 212 -0.36 9.93 -2.77
N GLU A 213 -1.65 9.93 -2.94
CA GLU A 213 -2.42 10.71 -3.92
C GLU A 213 -3.24 11.78 -3.20
N MET A 214 -2.57 12.81 -2.68
CA MET A 214 -3.23 13.87 -1.92
C MET A 214 -3.98 14.83 -2.85
N LEU A 215 -5.29 14.99 -2.61
CA LEU A 215 -6.20 15.81 -3.38
C LEU A 215 -6.66 17.06 -2.60
N ASP A 216 -7.25 18.02 -3.30
CA ASP A 216 -7.84 19.24 -2.72
C ASP A 216 -9.13 18.95 -1.94
N GLU A 217 -9.75 19.99 -1.35
CA GLU A 217 -11.02 19.87 -0.61
C GLU A 217 -12.17 19.34 -1.48
N GLY A 218 -12.13 19.56 -2.79
CA GLY A 218 -13.11 19.02 -3.74
C GLY A 218 -12.85 17.57 -4.15
N ARG A 219 -11.79 16.93 -3.64
CA ARG A 219 -11.37 15.59 -4.01
C ARG A 219 -11.17 15.42 -5.52
N SER A 220 -10.62 16.44 -6.16
CA SER A 220 -10.51 16.52 -7.60
C SER A 220 -9.15 16.03 -8.10
N TRP A 221 -9.13 15.00 -8.91
CA TRP A 221 -7.91 14.49 -9.55
C TRP A 221 -7.25 15.49 -10.51
N CYS A 222 -7.97 16.55 -10.93
CA CYS A 222 -7.51 17.48 -11.94
C CYS A 222 -7.96 18.92 -11.71
N PHE A 223 -8.35 19.31 -10.49
CA PHE A 223 -8.97 20.61 -10.15
C PHE A 223 -10.21 20.95 -10.96
N ALA A 224 -10.70 19.99 -11.70
CA ALA A 224 -11.95 20.06 -12.40
C ALA A 224 -12.76 18.86 -11.96
N SER A 225 -13.68 19.01 -11.02
CA SER A 225 -14.77 18.07 -11.04
C SER A 225 -15.43 18.25 -12.40
N TYR A 226 -15.83 17.19 -13.06
CA TYR A 226 -16.53 17.26 -14.35
C TYR A 226 -17.75 18.20 -14.32
N SER A 227 -18.23 18.57 -13.13
CA SER A 227 -19.36 19.47 -12.89
C SER A 227 -18.99 20.90 -12.53
N LEU A 228 -17.80 21.18 -11.98
CA LEU A 228 -17.45 22.50 -11.44
C LEU A 228 -16.42 23.27 -12.29
N GLY A 229 -15.66 22.56 -13.15
CA GLY A 229 -14.62 23.17 -13.97
C GLY A 229 -13.35 23.53 -13.18
N TYR A 230 -12.31 23.94 -13.90
CA TYR A 230 -11.03 24.33 -13.34
C TYR A 230 -11.10 25.67 -12.58
N ASP A 231 -10.62 25.70 -11.34
CA ASP A 231 -10.43 26.91 -10.53
C ASP A 231 -8.93 27.12 -10.26
N ALA A 232 -8.38 28.20 -10.84
CA ALA A 232 -6.97 28.53 -10.71
C ALA A 232 -6.57 28.92 -9.27
N GLY A 233 -7.49 29.43 -8.47
CA GLY A 233 -7.24 29.77 -7.07
C GLY A 233 -7.11 28.51 -6.21
N VAL A 234 -8.03 27.57 -6.39
CA VAL A 234 -8.00 26.25 -5.74
C VAL A 234 -6.73 25.50 -6.12
N ALA A 235 -6.41 25.44 -7.42
CA ALA A 235 -5.21 24.78 -7.92
C ALA A 235 -3.92 25.37 -7.31
N SER A 236 -3.80 26.71 -7.28
CA SER A 236 -2.64 27.39 -6.69
C SER A 236 -2.49 27.10 -5.21
N GLY A 237 -3.60 27.10 -4.45
CA GLY A 237 -3.59 26.74 -3.02
C GLY A 237 -3.20 25.29 -2.79
N ALA A 238 -3.73 24.38 -3.60
CA ALA A 238 -3.41 22.95 -3.51
C ALA A 238 -1.94 22.68 -3.83
N TYR A 239 -1.37 23.25 -4.87
CA TYR A 239 0.06 23.13 -5.19
C TYR A 239 0.95 23.67 -4.07
N GLN A 240 0.55 24.83 -3.47
CA GLN A 240 1.29 25.35 -2.32
C GLN A 240 1.25 24.39 -1.14
N ALA A 241 0.09 23.82 -0.81
CA ALA A 241 -0.06 22.86 0.27
C ALA A 241 0.77 21.58 0.04
N ILE A 242 0.78 21.05 -1.19
CA ILE A 242 1.63 19.91 -1.58
C ILE A 242 3.11 20.19 -1.28
N ASN A 243 3.61 21.35 -1.68
CA ASN A 243 4.99 21.76 -1.42
C ASN A 243 5.26 21.95 0.09
N ASP A 244 4.29 22.50 0.84
CA ASP A 244 4.42 22.69 2.29
C ASP A 244 4.44 21.36 3.05
N TYR A 245 3.59 20.37 2.68
CA TYR A 245 3.64 19.03 3.23
C TYR A 245 4.95 18.31 2.88
N ALA A 246 5.43 18.44 1.65
CA ALA A 246 6.71 17.86 1.23
C ALA A 246 7.87 18.45 2.04
N GLN A 247 7.90 19.76 2.30
CA GLN A 247 8.91 20.39 3.14
C GLN A 247 8.82 19.92 4.59
N SER A 248 7.60 19.91 5.20
CA SER A 248 7.40 19.40 6.57
C SER A 248 7.87 17.97 6.74
N PHE A 249 7.64 17.12 5.72
CA PHE A 249 8.11 15.74 5.71
C PHE A 249 9.64 15.66 5.78
N VAL A 250 10.33 16.38 4.90
CA VAL A 250 11.80 16.40 4.88
C VAL A 250 12.34 16.89 6.23
N ASP A 251 11.83 18.02 6.72
CA ASP A 251 12.28 18.65 7.96
C ASP A 251 12.12 17.70 9.16
N VAL A 252 10.94 17.06 9.30
CA VAL A 252 10.67 16.20 10.45
C VAL A 252 11.46 14.90 10.40
N VAL A 253 11.64 14.31 9.23
CA VAL A 253 12.43 13.08 9.08
C VAL A 253 13.91 13.37 9.39
N ARG A 254 14.49 14.42 8.80
CA ARG A 254 15.88 14.84 9.05
C ARG A 254 16.13 15.12 10.53
N ALA A 255 15.20 15.79 11.20
CA ALA A 255 15.31 16.13 12.62
C ALA A 255 15.37 14.90 13.56
N THR A 256 14.97 13.70 13.11
CA THR A 256 15.11 12.47 13.91
C THR A 256 16.54 11.96 13.99
N GLY A 257 17.44 12.42 13.11
CA GLY A 257 18.86 12.07 13.09
C GLY A 257 19.15 10.60 12.77
N GLY A 258 20.34 10.11 13.13
CA GLY A 258 20.80 8.77 12.77
C GLY A 258 20.82 8.58 11.25
N ASN A 259 20.41 7.41 10.74
CA ASN A 259 20.37 7.14 9.31
C ASN A 259 19.33 7.98 8.56
N ASN A 260 18.35 8.56 9.26
CA ASN A 260 17.36 9.44 8.64
C ASN A 260 17.95 10.80 8.23
N ALA A 261 19.08 11.19 8.80
CA ALA A 261 19.78 12.41 8.40
C ALA A 261 20.20 12.40 6.91
N VAL A 262 20.41 11.21 6.34
CA VAL A 262 20.88 11.02 4.95
C VAL A 262 20.04 10.03 4.15
N ARG A 263 18.86 9.61 4.65
CA ARG A 263 17.96 8.69 3.99
C ARG A 263 17.38 9.31 2.72
N ASN A 264 17.27 8.51 1.65
CA ASN A 264 16.55 8.92 0.45
C ASN A 264 15.04 9.05 0.74
N LEU A 265 14.48 10.21 0.40
CA LEU A 265 13.09 10.60 0.65
C LEU A 265 12.35 10.83 -0.66
N VAL A 266 11.09 10.38 -0.73
CA VAL A 266 10.25 10.48 -1.92
C VAL A 266 9.13 11.48 -1.67
N VAL A 267 8.95 12.43 -2.58
CA VAL A 267 7.88 13.43 -2.54
C VAL A 267 7.01 13.37 -3.79
N ASN A 268 5.69 13.41 -3.58
CA ASN A 268 4.72 13.21 -4.65
C ASN A 268 4.18 14.55 -5.16
N THR A 269 3.86 14.61 -6.44
CA THR A 269 3.08 15.69 -7.03
C THR A 269 1.64 15.67 -6.49
N TYR A 270 0.86 16.72 -6.79
CA TYR A 270 -0.57 16.73 -6.50
C TYR A 270 -1.26 15.49 -7.11
N GLY A 271 -1.97 14.71 -6.26
CA GLY A 271 -2.63 13.47 -6.67
C GLY A 271 -1.71 12.45 -7.32
N ALA A 272 -0.39 12.55 -7.11
CA ALA A 272 0.64 11.84 -7.86
C ALA A 272 0.50 11.98 -9.39
N CYS A 273 -0.17 13.05 -9.87
CA CYS A 273 -0.43 13.31 -11.28
C CYS A 273 0.85 13.66 -12.03
N ASN A 274 0.89 13.29 -13.31
CA ASN A 274 2.04 13.38 -14.21
C ASN A 274 1.87 14.42 -15.34
N GLY A 275 0.90 15.35 -15.21
CA GLY A 275 0.60 16.34 -16.25
C GLY A 275 1.46 17.60 -16.16
N ALA A 276 1.78 18.18 -17.31
CA ALA A 276 2.61 19.36 -17.42
C ALA A 276 2.16 20.37 -18.49
N GLY A 277 0.97 20.31 -18.99
CA GLY A 277 0.50 21.21 -20.01
C GLY A 277 -0.78 20.80 -20.72
N ASP A 278 -0.96 21.38 -21.91
CA ASP A 278 -2.20 21.31 -22.67
C ASP A 278 -2.49 19.91 -23.27
N TRP A 279 -1.53 19.00 -23.27
CA TRP A 279 -1.72 17.66 -23.79
C TRP A 279 -2.69 16.83 -22.94
N ASN A 280 -2.85 17.18 -21.68
CA ASN A 280 -3.85 16.61 -20.79
C ASN A 280 -4.52 17.72 -19.96
N SER A 281 -5.62 18.26 -20.47
CA SER A 281 -6.36 19.36 -19.84
C SER A 281 -6.93 19.01 -18.46
N HIS A 282 -6.97 17.74 -18.09
CA HIS A 282 -7.45 17.30 -16.79
C HIS A 282 -6.37 17.36 -15.71
N LEU A 283 -5.11 17.26 -16.08
CA LEU A 283 -4.00 17.21 -15.12
C LEU A 283 -3.34 18.57 -14.84
N GLN A 284 -3.70 19.61 -15.52
CA GLN A 284 -3.40 21.04 -15.24
C GLN A 284 -2.00 21.33 -14.74
N ASP A 285 -0.94 21.06 -15.12
CA ASP A 285 0.43 21.44 -14.71
C ASP A 285 0.89 21.03 -13.28
N PRO A 286 0.53 19.87 -12.70
CA PRO A 286 1.07 19.48 -11.40
C PRO A 286 2.61 19.40 -11.41
N LEU A 287 3.24 18.97 -12.51
CA LEU A 287 4.71 18.87 -12.62
C LEU A 287 5.37 20.24 -12.56
N LYS A 288 4.81 21.27 -13.23
CA LYS A 288 5.39 22.63 -13.26
C LYS A 288 5.32 23.32 -11.89
N ASN A 289 4.40 22.91 -11.03
CA ASN A 289 4.16 23.51 -9.73
C ASN A 289 4.78 22.74 -8.56
N MET A 290 5.25 21.51 -8.79
CA MET A 290 6.03 20.77 -7.80
C MET A 290 7.43 21.38 -7.66
N LYS A 291 7.86 21.58 -6.41
CA LYS A 291 9.17 22.15 -6.10
C LYS A 291 10.00 21.14 -5.33
N MET A 292 11.28 21.12 -5.62
CA MET A 292 12.25 20.40 -4.78
C MET A 292 12.21 20.98 -3.37
N PRO A 293 11.92 20.19 -2.32
CA PRO A 293 12.08 20.63 -0.94
C PRO A 293 13.52 21.05 -0.66
N LYS A 294 13.69 22.00 0.25
CA LYS A 294 15.01 22.35 0.75
C LYS A 294 15.50 21.21 1.65
N ASP A 295 16.69 20.74 1.40
CA ASP A 295 17.36 19.73 2.21
C ASP A 295 18.82 20.16 2.44
N GLU A 296 19.36 19.89 3.63
CA GLU A 296 20.78 20.13 3.90
C GLU A 296 21.68 19.05 3.30
N VAL A 297 21.07 17.93 2.88
CA VAL A 297 21.75 16.79 2.25
C VAL A 297 21.42 16.79 0.77
N GLU A 298 22.44 17.03 -0.06
CA GLU A 298 22.29 17.07 -1.51
C GLU A 298 21.99 15.67 -2.07
N ASP A 299 21.21 15.60 -3.16
CA ASP A 299 20.92 14.40 -3.94
C ASP A 299 20.23 13.24 -3.19
N HIS A 300 19.46 13.53 -2.13
CA HIS A 300 18.73 12.53 -1.35
C HIS A 300 17.20 12.67 -1.40
N ILE A 301 16.67 13.41 -2.39
CA ILE A 301 15.23 13.54 -2.62
C ILE A 301 14.89 13.01 -4.01
N LEU A 302 13.80 12.23 -4.10
CA LEU A 302 13.21 11.72 -5.33
C LEU A 302 11.81 12.31 -5.49
N PHE A 303 11.41 12.55 -6.74
CA PHE A 303 10.01 12.82 -7.06
C PHE A 303 9.25 11.55 -7.41
N GLN A 304 7.94 11.56 -7.19
CA GLN A 304 7.06 10.48 -7.58
C GLN A 304 5.81 10.97 -8.30
N VAL A 305 5.41 10.18 -9.32
CA VAL A 305 4.15 10.29 -10.05
C VAL A 305 3.55 8.92 -10.27
N HIS A 306 2.25 8.86 -10.66
CA HIS A 306 1.57 7.64 -11.09
C HIS A 306 1.19 7.73 -12.57
N SER A 307 1.04 6.57 -13.25
CA SER A 307 0.74 6.52 -14.68
C SER A 307 -0.12 5.32 -15.05
N TYR A 308 -1.32 5.58 -15.55
CA TYR A 308 -2.29 4.55 -15.96
C TYR A 308 -2.86 4.84 -17.35
N PRO A 309 -2.04 4.75 -18.43
CA PRO A 309 -2.53 5.00 -19.78
C PRO A 309 -3.50 3.93 -20.23
N LYS A 310 -4.30 4.23 -21.26
CA LYS A 310 -5.03 3.21 -22.01
C LYS A 310 -4.08 2.53 -23.00
N ILE A 311 -4.18 1.19 -23.10
CA ILE A 311 -3.29 0.36 -23.91
C ILE A 311 -4.02 -0.35 -25.07
N ASP A 312 -5.23 0.10 -25.39
CA ASP A 312 -6.02 -0.45 -26.51
C ASP A 312 -5.40 -0.08 -27.87
N ASP A 313 -4.78 1.11 -27.96
CA ASP A 313 -3.96 1.58 -29.09
C ASP A 313 -2.52 1.81 -28.60
N LEU A 314 -1.65 0.83 -28.85
CA LEU A 314 -0.26 0.87 -28.40
C LEU A 314 0.52 2.07 -28.99
N ALA A 315 0.24 2.46 -30.24
CA ALA A 315 0.95 3.60 -30.84
C ALA A 315 0.52 4.95 -30.22
N ALA A 316 -0.75 5.09 -29.81
CA ALA A 316 -1.20 6.25 -29.07
C ALA A 316 -0.59 6.27 -27.66
N MET A 317 -0.63 5.15 -26.98
CA MET A 317 -0.02 4.98 -25.66
C MET A 317 1.47 5.32 -25.65
N GLU A 318 2.25 4.80 -26.59
CA GLU A 318 3.68 5.08 -26.67
C GLU A 318 3.96 6.58 -26.87
N ARG A 319 3.16 7.29 -27.67
CA ARG A 319 3.30 8.76 -27.84
C ARG A 319 2.98 9.51 -26.55
N GLU A 320 1.88 9.19 -25.89
CA GLU A 320 1.44 9.84 -24.65
C GLU A 320 2.45 9.62 -23.51
N VAL A 321 2.87 8.38 -23.32
CA VAL A 321 3.84 8.03 -22.29
C VAL A 321 5.22 8.64 -22.59
N THR A 322 5.65 8.68 -23.86
CA THR A 322 6.90 9.37 -24.24
C THR A 322 6.85 10.85 -23.88
N GLN A 323 5.73 11.54 -24.18
CA GLN A 323 5.54 12.94 -23.79
C GLN A 323 5.57 13.12 -22.27
N MET A 324 4.89 12.23 -21.53
CA MET A 324 4.95 12.24 -20.06
C MET A 324 6.39 12.12 -19.56
N LEU A 325 7.17 11.17 -20.08
CA LEU A 325 8.55 10.96 -19.65
C LEU A 325 9.44 12.17 -19.98
N ASP A 326 9.24 12.82 -21.14
CA ASP A 326 9.93 14.06 -21.51
C ASP A 326 9.58 15.21 -20.55
N ASP A 327 8.33 15.30 -20.13
CA ASP A 327 7.85 16.29 -19.15
C ASP A 327 8.44 16.02 -17.75
N LEU A 328 8.56 14.76 -17.32
CA LEU A 328 9.22 14.40 -16.04
C LEU A 328 10.69 14.85 -16.04
N GLU A 329 11.43 14.62 -17.13
CA GLU A 329 12.82 15.10 -17.27
C GLU A 329 12.88 16.63 -17.23
N THR A 330 11.95 17.30 -17.93
CA THR A 330 11.93 18.76 -18.08
C THR A 330 11.58 19.47 -16.77
N TYR A 331 10.61 18.98 -16.02
CA TYR A 331 10.04 19.72 -14.89
C TYR A 331 10.44 19.19 -13.51
N LEU A 332 10.83 17.93 -13.39
CA LEU A 332 11.22 17.33 -12.12
C LEU A 332 12.74 17.02 -12.07
N VAL A 333 13.24 16.19 -12.98
CA VAL A 333 14.68 15.81 -12.97
C VAL A 333 15.58 17.04 -13.07
N SER A 334 15.20 18.04 -13.86
CA SER A 334 15.95 19.31 -14.00
C SER A 334 16.08 20.11 -12.69
N GLN A 335 15.30 19.79 -11.64
CA GLN A 335 15.42 20.41 -10.33
C GLN A 335 16.49 19.74 -9.44
N GLY A 336 17.11 18.65 -9.87
CA GLY A 336 18.19 17.96 -9.16
C GLY A 336 17.78 16.68 -8.45
N GLY A 337 16.55 16.17 -8.64
CA GLY A 337 16.10 14.89 -8.09
C GLY A 337 15.61 13.93 -9.18
N PRO A 338 15.93 12.64 -9.09
CA PRO A 338 15.39 11.66 -10.02
C PRO A 338 13.91 11.40 -9.77
N VAL A 339 13.25 10.70 -10.69
CA VAL A 339 11.82 10.39 -10.62
C VAL A 339 11.59 8.89 -10.52
N ILE A 340 10.59 8.49 -9.75
CA ILE A 340 9.98 7.17 -9.84
C ILE A 340 8.52 7.28 -10.30
N VAL A 341 8.07 6.35 -11.15
CA VAL A 341 6.66 6.10 -11.36
C VAL A 341 6.25 5.04 -10.34
N GLY A 342 5.76 5.53 -9.19
CA GLY A 342 5.49 4.74 -7.98
C GLY A 342 4.31 3.80 -8.12
N GLU A 343 3.41 4.12 -9.05
CA GLU A 343 2.36 3.22 -9.51
C GLU A 343 2.21 3.34 -11.02
N TRP A 344 2.17 2.20 -11.68
CA TRP A 344 1.82 2.14 -13.09
C TRP A 344 1.07 0.85 -13.42
N GLY A 345 0.13 0.98 -14.33
CA GLY A 345 -0.73 -0.07 -14.83
C GLY A 345 -1.54 0.47 -16.01
N THR A 346 -2.80 0.09 -16.15
CA THR A 346 -3.66 0.60 -17.22
C THR A 346 -5.10 0.79 -16.76
N PHE A 347 -5.77 1.80 -17.34
CA PHE A 347 -7.22 1.99 -17.24
C PHE A 347 -8.00 1.38 -18.41
N SER A 348 -7.37 0.62 -19.31
CA SER A 348 -8.12 -0.19 -20.28
C SER A 348 -8.97 -1.23 -19.54
N GLU A 349 -10.26 -1.34 -19.89
CA GLU A 349 -11.20 -2.21 -19.15
C GLU A 349 -10.87 -3.70 -19.31
N ASN A 350 -10.50 -4.12 -20.53
CA ASN A 350 -10.18 -5.52 -20.85
C ASN A 350 -9.01 -5.58 -21.83
N PRO A 351 -7.79 -5.17 -21.43
CA PRO A 351 -6.66 -5.19 -22.33
C PRO A 351 -6.30 -6.63 -22.71
N SER A 352 -5.92 -6.85 -23.98
CA SER A 352 -5.36 -8.15 -24.34
C SER A 352 -4.04 -8.38 -23.58
N LEU A 353 -3.77 -9.64 -23.25
CA LEU A 353 -2.51 -10.02 -22.61
C LEU A 353 -1.30 -9.58 -23.45
N GLU A 354 -1.40 -9.69 -24.78
CA GLU A 354 -0.37 -9.25 -25.72
C GLU A 354 -0.08 -7.75 -25.57
N ASN A 355 -1.12 -6.90 -25.57
CA ASN A 355 -0.95 -5.46 -25.39
C ASN A 355 -0.37 -5.13 -24.01
N TYR A 356 -0.82 -5.84 -22.96
CA TYR A 356 -0.28 -5.61 -21.62
C TYR A 356 1.20 -5.98 -21.52
N CYS A 357 1.60 -7.14 -22.03
CA CYS A 357 3.00 -7.57 -22.05
C CYS A 357 3.88 -6.64 -22.89
N HIS A 358 3.37 -6.16 -24.04
CA HIS A 358 4.08 -5.17 -24.86
C HIS A 358 4.29 -3.87 -24.07
N TYR A 359 3.22 -3.31 -23.50
CA TYR A 359 3.27 -2.09 -22.71
C TYR A 359 4.23 -2.24 -21.52
N ALA A 360 4.07 -3.30 -20.72
CA ALA A 360 4.89 -3.54 -19.55
C ALA A 360 6.39 -3.58 -19.88
N ARG A 361 6.74 -4.31 -20.92
CA ARG A 361 8.12 -4.43 -21.37
C ARG A 361 8.68 -3.12 -21.92
N TRP A 362 7.95 -2.47 -22.81
CA TRP A 362 8.33 -1.21 -23.43
C TRP A 362 8.48 -0.09 -22.38
N PHE A 363 7.48 0.07 -21.51
CA PHE A 363 7.45 1.10 -20.47
C PHE A 363 8.66 1.00 -19.53
N VAL A 364 8.90 -0.19 -18.99
CA VAL A 364 10.03 -0.43 -18.09
C VAL A 364 11.37 -0.17 -18.79
N SER A 365 11.49 -0.57 -20.05
CA SER A 365 12.69 -0.33 -20.85
C SER A 365 12.96 1.16 -21.09
N GLU A 366 11.91 1.93 -21.44
CA GLU A 366 12.00 3.37 -21.65
C GLU A 366 12.32 4.13 -20.36
N CYS A 367 11.67 3.77 -19.26
CA CYS A 367 11.95 4.36 -17.94
C CYS A 367 13.41 4.09 -17.53
N LYS A 368 13.87 2.83 -17.64
CA LYS A 368 15.27 2.49 -17.36
C LYS A 368 16.25 3.31 -18.18
N ARG A 369 16.01 3.47 -19.49
CA ARG A 369 16.85 4.25 -20.40
C ARG A 369 17.00 5.71 -19.95
N ARG A 370 16.00 6.25 -19.27
CA ARG A 370 15.94 7.64 -18.77
C ARG A 370 16.35 7.76 -17.29
N GLY A 371 16.71 6.66 -16.62
CA GLY A 371 17.02 6.67 -15.19
C GLY A 371 15.80 6.91 -14.31
N ILE A 372 14.61 6.52 -14.77
CA ILE A 372 13.35 6.62 -14.05
C ILE A 372 13.03 5.26 -13.43
N GLY A 373 12.77 5.22 -12.12
CA GLY A 373 12.35 4.01 -11.41
C GLY A 373 10.88 3.68 -11.66
N THR A 374 10.49 2.41 -11.55
CA THR A 374 9.11 1.97 -11.83
C THR A 374 8.61 0.95 -10.83
N PHE A 375 7.33 1.06 -10.40
CA PHE A 375 6.66 0.13 -9.49
C PHE A 375 5.31 -0.26 -10.08
N HIS A 376 5.19 -1.51 -10.53
CA HIS A 376 3.95 -2.00 -11.13
C HIS A 376 2.82 -2.11 -10.11
N TRP A 377 1.60 -1.70 -10.50
CA TRP A 377 0.36 -1.88 -9.76
C TRP A 377 -0.66 -2.61 -10.62
N MET A 378 -1.14 -3.77 -10.19
CA MET A 378 -2.07 -4.59 -10.95
C MET A 378 -3.51 -4.45 -10.45
N ASN A 379 -4.08 -3.26 -10.55
CA ASN A 379 -5.48 -2.97 -10.22
C ASN A 379 -5.95 -3.57 -8.88
N LEU A 380 -7.06 -4.31 -8.87
CA LEU A 380 -7.63 -4.96 -7.69
C LEU A 380 -6.89 -6.24 -7.24
N SER A 381 -5.94 -6.70 -8.03
CA SER A 381 -5.07 -7.84 -7.73
C SER A 381 -3.63 -7.38 -7.76
N ASP A 382 -2.77 -7.96 -6.93
CA ASP A 382 -1.33 -7.71 -7.04
C ASP A 382 -0.61 -8.64 -8.03
N GLY A 383 -1.37 -9.45 -8.79
CA GLY A 383 -0.82 -10.39 -9.78
C GLY A 383 -0.17 -11.62 -9.16
N MET A 384 -0.45 -11.91 -7.90
CA MET A 384 0.19 -12.99 -7.14
C MET A 384 -0.83 -13.78 -6.31
N TYR A 385 -0.49 -15.03 -6.03
CA TYR A 385 -1.08 -15.83 -4.95
C TYR A 385 -0.14 -15.78 -3.76
N ARG A 386 -0.58 -15.23 -2.63
CA ARG A 386 0.32 -14.98 -1.49
C ARG A 386 0.45 -16.15 -0.53
N SER A 387 -0.61 -16.93 -0.36
CA SER A 387 -0.60 -18.12 0.51
C SER A 387 0.26 -19.24 -0.06
N VAL A 388 0.37 -19.31 -1.38
CA VAL A 388 1.32 -20.12 -2.12
C VAL A 388 2.07 -19.15 -3.04
N PRO A 389 3.28 -18.71 -2.69
CA PRO A 389 3.95 -17.64 -3.42
C PRO A 389 4.24 -18.00 -4.87
N CYS A 390 3.35 -17.60 -5.77
CA CYS A 390 3.46 -17.74 -7.22
C CYS A 390 2.70 -16.62 -7.93
N PHE A 391 2.97 -16.44 -9.22
CA PHE A 391 2.31 -15.41 -10.01
C PHE A 391 0.98 -15.92 -10.57
N SER A 392 -0.04 -15.07 -10.50
CA SER A 392 -1.32 -15.29 -11.18
C SER A 392 -1.31 -14.71 -12.61
N SER A 393 -0.32 -13.89 -12.94
CA SER A 393 -0.10 -13.28 -14.26
C SER A 393 1.38 -13.35 -14.62
N PRO A 394 1.90 -14.57 -14.86
CA PRO A 394 3.33 -14.84 -15.03
C PRO A 394 3.91 -14.14 -16.26
N GLU A 395 3.16 -14.01 -17.34
CA GLU A 395 3.60 -13.36 -18.59
C GLU A 395 3.84 -11.86 -18.39
N ILE A 396 3.01 -11.21 -17.57
CA ILE A 396 3.18 -9.79 -17.25
C ILE A 396 4.43 -9.60 -16.37
N ALA A 397 4.59 -10.45 -15.35
CA ALA A 397 5.77 -10.42 -14.49
C ALA A 397 7.07 -10.64 -15.31
N GLU A 398 7.06 -11.60 -16.22
CA GLU A 398 8.19 -11.86 -17.13
C GLU A 398 8.47 -10.66 -18.06
N ALA A 399 7.42 -10.05 -18.62
CA ALA A 399 7.56 -8.88 -19.49
C ALA A 399 8.19 -7.69 -18.75
N ILE A 400 7.78 -7.42 -17.52
CA ILE A 400 8.34 -6.39 -16.65
C ILE A 400 9.82 -6.64 -16.39
N VAL A 401 10.17 -7.82 -15.93
CA VAL A 401 11.55 -8.18 -15.57
C VAL A 401 12.47 -8.17 -16.79
N LYS A 402 12.01 -8.70 -17.91
CA LYS A 402 12.77 -8.66 -19.17
C LYS A 402 12.88 -7.25 -19.76
N GLY A 403 11.89 -6.38 -19.54
CA GLY A 403 11.97 -4.96 -19.87
C GLY A 403 13.14 -4.27 -19.18
N TYR A 404 13.41 -4.65 -17.94
CA TYR A 404 14.52 -4.09 -17.16
C TYR A 404 15.85 -4.79 -17.46
N HIS A 405 15.91 -6.12 -17.35
CA HIS A 405 17.17 -6.89 -17.43
C HIS A 405 17.57 -7.27 -18.85
N GLY A 406 16.65 -7.19 -19.82
CA GLY A 406 16.85 -7.64 -21.20
C GLY A 406 16.61 -9.13 -21.42
N ASP A 407 16.64 -9.57 -22.69
CA ASP A 407 16.32 -10.96 -23.10
C ASP A 407 17.28 -12.02 -22.57
N GLY A 408 18.49 -11.63 -22.22
CA GLY A 408 19.49 -12.55 -21.67
C GLY A 408 19.23 -12.94 -20.21
N PHE A 409 18.31 -12.29 -19.52
CA PHE A 409 17.95 -12.62 -18.16
C PHE A 409 16.89 -13.74 -18.14
N THR A 410 17.09 -14.73 -17.29
CA THR A 410 16.15 -15.86 -17.10
C THR A 410 15.49 -15.69 -15.72
N PRO A 411 14.27 -15.14 -15.65
CA PRO A 411 13.55 -15.00 -14.37
C PRO A 411 13.07 -16.36 -13.86
N VAL A 412 12.91 -16.47 -12.53
CA VAL A 412 12.22 -17.61 -11.92
C VAL A 412 10.79 -17.17 -11.61
N ILE A 413 9.85 -17.58 -12.45
CA ILE A 413 8.43 -17.19 -12.38
C ILE A 413 7.60 -18.43 -12.01
N PRO A 414 7.44 -18.76 -10.71
CA PRO A 414 6.60 -19.89 -10.31
C PRO A 414 5.13 -19.58 -10.61
N VAL A 415 4.41 -20.60 -11.06
CA VAL A 415 2.97 -20.57 -11.33
C VAL A 415 2.24 -21.53 -10.38
N ILE A 416 0.92 -21.41 -10.28
CA ILE A 416 0.16 -22.20 -9.31
C ILE A 416 0.25 -23.71 -9.57
N GLU A 417 0.42 -24.10 -10.84
CA GLU A 417 0.60 -25.49 -11.28
C GLU A 417 1.91 -26.14 -10.80
N ASP A 418 2.89 -25.34 -10.38
CA ASP A 418 4.16 -25.85 -9.80
C ASP A 418 3.97 -26.38 -8.37
N PHE A 419 2.80 -26.19 -7.78
CA PHE A 419 2.52 -26.54 -6.39
C PHE A 419 1.41 -27.59 -6.27
N ASP A 420 1.56 -28.49 -5.32
CA ASP A 420 0.50 -29.39 -4.90
C ASP A 420 -0.36 -28.66 -3.84
N ILE A 421 -1.55 -28.23 -4.23
CA ILE A 421 -2.38 -27.31 -3.46
C ILE A 421 -3.77 -27.83 -3.18
N ASP A 422 -4.32 -27.37 -2.06
CA ASP A 422 -5.72 -27.50 -1.66
C ASP A 422 -6.33 -26.11 -1.46
N TYR A 423 -7.64 -26.00 -1.58
CA TYR A 423 -8.39 -24.74 -1.42
C TYR A 423 -9.26 -24.82 -0.16
N LYS A 424 -8.84 -24.17 0.92
CA LYS A 424 -9.66 -24.04 2.13
C LYS A 424 -10.66 -22.92 1.95
N VAL A 425 -11.92 -23.29 1.84
CA VAL A 425 -13.04 -22.40 1.55
C VAL A 425 -13.83 -22.15 2.83
N THR A 426 -14.06 -20.88 3.15
CA THR A 426 -14.95 -20.47 4.24
C THR A 426 -16.15 -19.74 3.66
N TYR A 427 -17.31 -20.38 3.70
CA TYR A 427 -18.60 -19.79 3.36
C TYR A 427 -19.16 -19.05 4.57
N ARG A 428 -19.77 -17.86 4.36
CA ARG A 428 -20.34 -17.04 5.43
C ARG A 428 -21.78 -17.41 5.74
N ASP A 429 -22.62 -17.53 4.70
CA ASP A 429 -24.06 -17.65 4.83
C ASP A 429 -24.68 -18.53 3.74
N LEU A 430 -25.97 -18.82 3.88
CA LEU A 430 -26.80 -19.43 2.85
C LEU A 430 -26.62 -18.73 1.50
N TRP A 431 -26.52 -19.50 0.42
CA TRP A 431 -26.29 -19.08 -0.97
C TRP A 431 -24.88 -18.57 -1.27
N SER A 432 -23.95 -18.65 -0.34
CA SER A 432 -22.54 -18.35 -0.64
C SER A 432 -22.00 -19.31 -1.71
N GLU A 433 -21.18 -18.79 -2.64
CA GLU A 433 -20.71 -19.53 -3.83
C GLU A 433 -19.19 -19.41 -4.02
N LEU A 434 -18.56 -20.53 -4.30
CA LEU A 434 -17.18 -20.64 -4.76
C LEU A 434 -17.18 -20.89 -6.27
N ASN A 435 -16.46 -20.10 -7.06
CA ASN A 435 -16.14 -20.50 -8.43
C ASN A 435 -15.24 -21.71 -8.44
N LEU A 436 -15.58 -22.73 -9.20
CA LEU A 436 -14.74 -23.92 -9.42
C LEU A 436 -13.83 -23.76 -10.65
N THR A 437 -14.12 -22.80 -11.53
CA THR A 437 -13.34 -22.51 -12.75
C THR A 437 -13.03 -21.02 -12.83
N SER A 438 -11.88 -20.65 -13.39
CA SER A 438 -11.44 -19.25 -13.55
C SER A 438 -12.09 -18.53 -14.73
N SER A 439 -12.67 -19.27 -15.67
CA SER A 439 -13.27 -18.75 -16.91
C SER A 439 -14.50 -19.57 -17.31
N SER A 440 -15.24 -19.09 -18.31
CA SER A 440 -16.30 -19.84 -18.96
C SER A 440 -15.76 -21.10 -19.65
N VAL A 441 -16.62 -22.10 -19.81
CA VAL A 441 -16.26 -23.43 -20.29
C VAL A 441 -17.07 -23.78 -21.55
N ASP A 442 -16.39 -24.03 -22.66
CA ASP A 442 -17.03 -24.48 -23.92
C ASP A 442 -17.52 -25.93 -23.80
N LEU A 443 -18.84 -26.12 -23.78
CA LEU A 443 -19.45 -27.45 -23.63
C LEU A 443 -19.31 -28.35 -24.87
N ARG A 444 -18.76 -27.82 -25.96
CA ARG A 444 -18.38 -28.64 -27.14
C ARG A 444 -17.07 -29.40 -26.87
N GLU A 445 -16.23 -28.90 -25.99
CA GLU A 445 -14.95 -29.53 -25.62
C GLU A 445 -15.01 -30.31 -24.30
N TYR A 446 -15.81 -29.84 -23.35
CA TYR A 446 -15.88 -30.42 -22.01
C TYR A 446 -17.23 -31.10 -21.76
N GLN A 447 -17.20 -32.18 -20.97
CA GLN A 447 -18.38 -32.97 -20.61
C GLN A 447 -18.72 -32.94 -19.12
N GLY A 448 -17.87 -32.35 -18.25
CA GLY A 448 -18.13 -32.32 -16.81
C GLY A 448 -17.00 -31.71 -16.02
N ILE A 449 -17.19 -31.71 -14.70
CA ILE A 449 -16.22 -31.27 -13.71
C ILE A 449 -16.12 -32.30 -12.58
N THR A 450 -14.94 -32.50 -12.04
CA THR A 450 -14.71 -33.35 -10.87
C THR A 450 -13.88 -32.62 -9.81
N PHE A 451 -14.13 -32.94 -8.55
CA PHE A 451 -13.37 -32.41 -7.41
C PHE A 451 -13.50 -33.32 -6.19
N GLU A 452 -12.67 -33.08 -5.20
CA GLU A 452 -12.71 -33.76 -3.91
C GLU A 452 -12.87 -32.77 -2.76
N LEU A 453 -13.43 -33.24 -1.64
CA LEU A 453 -13.55 -32.50 -0.39
C LEU A 453 -12.79 -33.23 0.71
N ASP A 454 -12.33 -32.49 1.75
CA ASP A 454 -11.68 -33.09 2.92
C ASP A 454 -12.66 -33.87 3.80
N GLN A 455 -13.95 -33.55 3.74
CA GLN A 455 -15.03 -34.24 4.46
C GLN A 455 -16.30 -34.29 3.61
N ALA A 456 -17.11 -35.31 3.82
CA ALA A 456 -18.41 -35.40 3.17
C ALA A 456 -19.36 -34.32 3.72
N PRO A 457 -20.02 -33.52 2.85
CA PRO A 457 -21.03 -32.57 3.29
C PRO A 457 -22.28 -33.32 3.82
N ALA A 458 -23.03 -32.67 4.71
CA ALA A 458 -24.33 -33.18 5.08
C ALA A 458 -25.27 -33.24 3.86
N GLU A 459 -26.29 -34.10 3.91
CA GLU A 459 -27.23 -34.21 2.80
C GLU A 459 -27.89 -32.88 2.49
N GLY A 460 -27.79 -32.40 1.26
CA GLY A 460 -28.34 -31.13 0.80
C GLY A 460 -27.59 -29.88 1.32
N GLN A 461 -26.40 -30.03 1.91
CA GLN A 461 -25.59 -28.90 2.41
C GLN A 461 -24.91 -28.13 1.28
N LEU A 462 -24.44 -28.83 0.26
CA LEU A 462 -23.77 -28.27 -0.91
C LEU A 462 -24.37 -28.83 -2.21
N HIS A 463 -24.35 -28.03 -3.26
CA HIS A 463 -24.55 -28.51 -4.62
C HIS A 463 -23.63 -27.77 -5.60
N VAL A 464 -23.43 -28.31 -6.78
CA VAL A 464 -22.80 -27.60 -7.89
C VAL A 464 -23.87 -26.89 -8.69
N LYS A 465 -23.71 -25.59 -8.92
CA LYS A 465 -24.56 -24.80 -9.80
C LYS A 465 -23.76 -24.44 -11.06
N VAL A 466 -24.31 -24.77 -12.22
CA VAL A 466 -23.73 -24.44 -13.52
C VAL A 466 -24.64 -23.43 -14.21
N TYR A 467 -24.09 -22.29 -14.57
CA TYR A 467 -24.78 -21.22 -15.29
C TYR A 467 -24.51 -21.37 -16.77
N GLY A 468 -25.57 -21.48 -17.56
CA GLY A 468 -25.51 -21.66 -19.02
C GLY A 468 -25.23 -20.36 -19.79
N ASP A 469 -25.31 -20.46 -21.10
CA ASP A 469 -25.00 -19.40 -22.07
C ASP A 469 -26.01 -18.23 -22.07
N GLU A 470 -27.22 -18.42 -21.52
CA GLU A 470 -28.26 -17.42 -21.37
C GLU A 470 -28.79 -17.34 -19.94
N ASP A 471 -29.36 -16.20 -19.57
CA ASP A 471 -29.97 -16.00 -18.26
C ASP A 471 -31.15 -16.97 -18.06
N GLY A 472 -31.16 -17.65 -16.92
CA GLY A 472 -32.14 -18.64 -16.55
C GLY A 472 -31.85 -20.06 -17.04
N LYS A 473 -30.81 -20.27 -17.83
CA LYS A 473 -30.28 -21.60 -18.12
C LYS A 473 -29.33 -22.03 -16.99
N GLU A 474 -29.81 -22.91 -16.13
CA GLU A 474 -29.07 -23.38 -14.97
C GLU A 474 -29.20 -24.88 -14.78
N GLN A 475 -28.11 -25.54 -14.41
CA GLN A 475 -28.08 -26.93 -14.02
C GLN A 475 -27.61 -27.06 -12.58
N TYR A 476 -28.25 -27.95 -11.82
CA TYR A 476 -27.93 -28.23 -10.45
C TYR A 476 -27.40 -29.66 -10.30
N GLY A 477 -26.12 -29.81 -9.93
CA GLY A 477 -25.48 -31.10 -9.67
C GLY A 477 -25.51 -31.42 -8.19
N LYS A 478 -26.25 -32.49 -7.80
CA LYS A 478 -26.23 -33.01 -6.43
C LYS A 478 -25.13 -34.07 -6.31
N PHE A 479 -24.46 -34.10 -5.17
CA PHE A 479 -23.47 -35.10 -4.85
C PHE A 479 -23.51 -35.46 -3.36
N SER A 480 -22.90 -36.58 -3.02
CA SER A 480 -22.74 -37.05 -1.63
C SER A 480 -21.37 -37.70 -1.51
N GLY A 481 -20.77 -37.64 -0.35
CA GLY A 481 -19.41 -38.14 -0.11
C GLY A 481 -18.33 -37.09 -0.37
N VAL A 482 -17.08 -37.50 -0.36
CA VAL A 482 -15.92 -36.63 -0.47
C VAL A 482 -15.50 -36.37 -1.92
N SER A 483 -15.93 -37.16 -2.89
CA SER A 483 -15.62 -36.98 -4.30
C SER A 483 -16.89 -36.69 -5.07
N ALA A 484 -16.85 -35.73 -5.98
CA ALA A 484 -17.95 -35.32 -6.81
C ALA A 484 -17.53 -35.32 -8.28
N THR A 485 -18.41 -35.81 -9.15
CA THR A 485 -18.29 -35.68 -10.60
C THR A 485 -19.65 -35.24 -11.14
N ILE A 486 -19.69 -34.10 -11.82
CA ILE A 486 -20.89 -33.49 -12.35
C ILE A 486 -20.76 -33.44 -13.88
N SER A 487 -21.64 -34.17 -14.58
CA SER A 487 -21.72 -34.10 -16.05
C SER A 487 -22.51 -32.86 -16.47
N PHE A 488 -22.11 -32.22 -17.56
CA PHE A 488 -22.82 -31.09 -18.13
C PHE A 488 -23.92 -31.58 -19.09
N ASP A 489 -25.05 -30.89 -19.08
CA ASP A 489 -26.16 -31.14 -20.00
C ASP A 489 -26.33 -29.95 -20.98
N PRO A 490 -25.76 -30.02 -22.19
CA PRO A 490 -25.88 -28.93 -23.18
C PRO A 490 -27.31 -28.62 -23.58
N SER A 491 -28.25 -29.57 -23.42
CA SER A 491 -29.66 -29.32 -23.72
C SER A 491 -30.32 -28.35 -22.75
N VAL A 492 -29.75 -28.21 -21.55
CA VAL A 492 -30.15 -27.27 -20.50
C VAL A 492 -29.32 -26.00 -20.52
N LEU A 493 -28.00 -26.15 -20.71
CA LEU A 493 -27.02 -25.08 -20.55
C LEU A 493 -26.73 -24.29 -21.84
N GLY A 494 -26.95 -24.89 -23.02
CA GLY A 494 -26.50 -24.36 -24.30
C GLY A 494 -25.08 -24.78 -24.65
N ASP A 495 -24.35 -23.94 -25.37
CA ASP A 495 -23.01 -24.25 -25.87
C ASP A 495 -21.89 -23.90 -24.87
N GLU A 496 -22.20 -23.13 -23.83
CA GLU A 496 -21.21 -22.61 -22.87
C GLU A 496 -21.73 -22.66 -21.43
N ALA A 497 -20.86 -23.06 -20.49
CA ALA A 497 -21.06 -22.80 -19.08
C ALA A 497 -20.32 -21.52 -18.70
N LYS A 498 -21.05 -20.41 -18.53
CA LYS A 498 -20.47 -19.11 -18.15
C LYS A 498 -19.78 -19.15 -16.80
N ARG A 499 -20.28 -20.02 -15.91
CA ARG A 499 -19.76 -20.18 -14.55
C ARG A 499 -20.14 -21.53 -13.97
N ILE A 500 -19.27 -22.08 -13.16
CA ILE A 500 -19.51 -23.31 -12.41
C ILE A 500 -19.15 -23.03 -10.95
N THR A 501 -20.15 -23.17 -10.05
CA THR A 501 -19.94 -22.85 -8.63
C THR A 501 -20.27 -24.03 -7.72
N LEU A 502 -19.62 -24.04 -6.55
CA LEU A 502 -20.00 -24.86 -5.41
C LEU A 502 -20.74 -23.95 -4.42
N GLN A 503 -22.06 -24.17 -4.25
CA GLN A 503 -22.97 -23.31 -3.50
C GLN A 503 -23.39 -23.94 -2.19
N LEU A 504 -23.35 -23.14 -1.11
CA LEU A 504 -23.85 -23.52 0.23
C LEU A 504 -25.38 -23.35 0.31
N LEU A 505 -26.07 -24.38 0.83
CA LEU A 505 -27.53 -24.43 0.93
C LEU A 505 -28.05 -24.41 2.37
N GLN A 506 -27.26 -24.00 3.34
CA GLN A 506 -27.66 -23.90 4.75
C GLN A 506 -27.21 -22.59 5.38
N GLU A 507 -27.86 -22.18 6.45
CA GLU A 507 -27.44 -21.07 7.32
C GLU A 507 -26.27 -21.47 8.22
N GLY A 508 -25.52 -20.45 8.70
CA GLY A 508 -24.49 -20.63 9.75
C GLY A 508 -23.07 -20.91 9.27
N GLY A 509 -22.83 -20.70 7.97
CA GLY A 509 -21.47 -20.82 7.40
C GLY A 509 -20.95 -22.26 7.32
N LEU A 510 -19.87 -22.42 6.59
CA LEU A 510 -19.16 -23.73 6.43
C LEU A 510 -17.70 -23.46 6.10
N THR A 511 -16.79 -24.18 6.74
CA THR A 511 -15.41 -24.27 6.28
C THR A 511 -15.12 -25.68 5.79
N ILE A 512 -14.59 -25.79 4.55
CA ILE A 512 -14.31 -27.07 3.90
C ILE A 512 -13.10 -26.90 2.98
N THR A 513 -12.34 -27.99 2.78
CA THR A 513 -11.21 -27.99 1.85
C THR A 513 -11.62 -28.66 0.53
N VAL A 514 -11.48 -27.92 -0.57
CA VAL A 514 -11.72 -28.39 -1.94
C VAL A 514 -10.38 -28.76 -2.57
N LYS A 515 -10.34 -29.91 -3.23
CA LYS A 515 -9.12 -30.52 -3.78
C LYS A 515 -9.36 -31.04 -5.18
N ASN A 516 -8.28 -31.22 -5.95
CA ASN A 516 -8.27 -31.95 -7.21
C ASN A 516 -9.40 -31.52 -8.17
N VAL A 517 -9.58 -30.19 -8.33
CA VAL A 517 -10.63 -29.64 -9.21
C VAL A 517 -10.17 -29.74 -10.66
N HIS A 518 -10.91 -30.51 -11.48
CA HIS A 518 -10.58 -30.71 -12.89
C HIS A 518 -11.83 -30.62 -13.77
N LEU A 519 -11.71 -29.96 -14.90
CA LEU A 519 -12.63 -30.13 -16.00
C LEU A 519 -12.36 -31.48 -16.69
N ILE A 520 -13.42 -32.11 -17.16
CA ILE A 520 -13.34 -33.40 -17.87
C ILE A 520 -13.59 -33.10 -19.36
N ARG A 521 -12.57 -33.26 -20.19
CA ARG A 521 -12.70 -33.15 -21.63
C ARG A 521 -13.54 -34.31 -22.19
N LYS A 522 -14.09 -34.14 -23.41
CA LYS A 522 -14.88 -35.21 -24.09
C LYS A 522 -14.08 -36.49 -24.39
N ASP A 523 -12.78 -36.39 -24.48
CA ASP A 523 -11.87 -37.54 -24.61
C ASP A 523 -11.53 -38.20 -23.27
N GLY A 524 -12.02 -37.66 -22.15
CA GLY A 524 -11.76 -38.13 -20.80
C GLY A 524 -10.52 -37.55 -20.13
N THR A 525 -9.77 -36.68 -20.82
CA THR A 525 -8.62 -35.98 -20.23
C THR A 525 -9.08 -35.03 -19.13
N LEU A 526 -8.32 -34.99 -18.02
CA LEU A 526 -8.57 -34.08 -16.91
C LEU A 526 -7.71 -32.82 -17.08
N GLU A 527 -8.34 -31.66 -16.95
CA GLU A 527 -7.68 -30.36 -17.00
C GLU A 527 -7.86 -29.64 -15.66
N PRO A 528 -6.76 -29.28 -14.97
CA PRO A 528 -6.82 -28.68 -13.63
C PRO A 528 -7.51 -27.30 -13.68
N CYS A 529 -8.23 -26.99 -12.62
CA CYS A 529 -8.91 -25.70 -12.44
C CYS A 529 -8.51 -25.07 -11.12
N THR A 530 -8.45 -23.75 -11.11
CA THR A 530 -8.14 -22.95 -9.91
C THR A 530 -9.43 -22.31 -9.38
N PRO A 531 -9.97 -22.83 -8.25
CA PRO A 531 -11.10 -22.21 -7.57
C PRO A 531 -10.81 -20.79 -7.08
N SER A 532 -11.84 -19.94 -7.12
CA SER A 532 -11.73 -18.55 -6.66
C SER A 532 -12.99 -18.11 -5.90
N PRO A 533 -12.91 -17.13 -4.99
CA PRO A 533 -14.08 -16.57 -4.33
C PRO A 533 -15.03 -15.96 -5.34
N PHE A 534 -16.35 -16.15 -5.13
CA PHE A 534 -17.36 -15.48 -5.94
C PHE A 534 -18.34 -14.67 -5.08
N TRP A 535 -19.16 -15.34 -4.24
CA TRP A 535 -20.17 -14.68 -3.42
C TRP A 535 -20.14 -15.22 -1.99
N GLY A 536 -20.02 -14.34 -1.00
CA GLY A 536 -20.15 -14.71 0.41
C GLY A 536 -19.13 -15.75 0.92
N CYS A 537 -18.04 -16.00 0.21
CA CYS A 537 -16.99 -16.92 0.63
C CYS A 537 -15.58 -16.30 0.53
N SER A 538 -14.65 -16.89 1.24
CA SER A 538 -13.20 -16.65 1.10
C SER A 538 -12.47 -17.95 0.81
N VAL A 539 -11.34 -17.85 0.12
CA VAL A 539 -10.49 -18.99 -0.25
C VAL A 539 -9.09 -18.73 0.28
N GLU A 540 -8.58 -19.69 1.03
CA GLU A 540 -7.17 -19.77 1.44
C GLU A 540 -6.53 -20.92 0.68
N ILE A 541 -5.49 -20.65 -0.09
CA ILE A 541 -4.73 -21.67 -0.80
C ILE A 541 -3.73 -22.28 0.17
N VAL A 542 -3.71 -23.61 0.28
CA VAL A 542 -2.87 -24.35 1.22
C VAL A 542 -2.04 -25.37 0.43
N THR A 543 -0.72 -25.34 0.58
CA THR A 543 0.14 -26.36 -0.01
C THR A 543 -0.01 -27.68 0.71
N ARG A 544 -0.14 -28.79 -0.05
CA ARG A 544 0.06 -30.14 0.48
C ARG A 544 1.55 -30.29 0.80
N ARG A 545 1.82 -30.74 1.99
CA ARG A 545 3.20 -31.08 2.40
C ARG A 545 3.53 -32.53 2.01
#